data_79f2ec7f4d8903aa12793da187e28025
#
_entry.id   79f2ec7f4d8903aa12793da187e28025
#
_cell.length_a   1.000
_cell.length_b   1.000
_cell.length_c   1.000
_cell.angle_alpha   90.00
_cell.angle_beta   90.00
_cell.angle_gamma   90.00
#
_symmetry.space_group_name_H-M   'P 1'
#
loop_
_entity.id
_entity.type
_entity.pdbx_description
1 polymer ?
#
loop_
_entity_poly.entity_id
_entity_poly.type
_entity_poly.pdbx_seq_one_letter_code
_entity_poly.pdbx_strand_id
1 'polypeptide(L)'
;GLPATQAQAVAAAKKGAQVLMFGVGPQEAHFEMNTYDIYKKQLTIQGSFINPLTFRDAISLVSAGKMNIGGLISHELGLDEVQDFLDGKIKGVSKAVVKIGE
;
A
#
# COMPACT_ATOMS: atom_id res chain seq x y z
N GLY A 1 -4.51 5.01 -3.22
CA GLY A 1 -5.93 4.81 -3.28
C GLY A 1 -6.73 6.05 -3.63
N LEU A 2 -6.38 6.74 -4.75
CA LEU A 2 -7.19 7.86 -5.24
C LEU A 2 -8.23 7.36 -6.24
N PRO A 3 -9.47 7.87 -6.23
CA PRO A 3 -10.52 7.51 -7.20
C PRO A 3 -10.04 7.66 -8.66
N ALA A 4 -9.30 8.70 -8.96
CA ALA A 4 -8.76 8.94 -10.30
C ALA A 4 -7.82 7.81 -10.77
N THR A 5 -6.93 7.32 -9.90
CA THR A 5 -6.02 6.21 -10.25
C THR A 5 -6.76 4.88 -10.37
N GLN A 6 -7.81 4.67 -9.60
CA GLN A 6 -8.69 3.50 -9.71
C GLN A 6 -9.44 3.51 -11.03
N ALA A 7 -10.02 4.64 -11.42
CA ALA A 7 -10.68 4.82 -12.72
C ALA A 7 -9.69 4.58 -13.89
N GLN A 8 -8.48 5.12 -13.79
CA GLN A 8 -7.42 4.89 -14.79
C GLN A 8 -7.06 3.40 -14.92
N ALA A 9 -6.96 2.68 -13.80
CA ALA A 9 -6.64 1.25 -13.81
C ALA A 9 -7.70 0.45 -14.57
N VAL A 10 -8.99 0.72 -14.34
CA VAL A 10 -10.10 0.07 -15.05
C VAL A 10 -10.10 0.45 -16.55
N ALA A 11 -9.88 1.73 -16.86
CA ALA A 11 -9.85 2.21 -18.24
C ALA A 11 -8.71 1.57 -19.05
N ALA A 12 -7.52 1.48 -18.45
CA ALA A 12 -6.33 0.90 -19.08
C ALA A 12 -6.37 -0.64 -19.19
N ALA A 13 -7.27 -1.29 -18.47
CA ALA A 13 -7.38 -2.75 -18.45
C ALA A 13 -7.75 -3.31 -19.85
N LYS A 14 -7.00 -4.29 -20.31
CA LYS A 14 -7.27 -5.04 -21.55
C LYS A 14 -8.36 -6.08 -21.32
N LYS A 15 -8.83 -6.70 -22.40
CA LYS A 15 -9.79 -7.82 -22.32
C LYS A 15 -9.22 -8.98 -21.50
N GLY A 16 -10.02 -9.53 -20.60
CA GLY A 16 -9.66 -10.62 -19.70
C GLY A 16 -8.75 -10.19 -18.53
N ALA A 17 -8.51 -8.90 -18.35
CA ALA A 17 -7.62 -8.41 -17.30
C ALA A 17 -8.22 -8.56 -15.89
N GLN A 18 -7.34 -8.72 -14.92
CA GLN A 18 -7.65 -8.61 -13.50
C GLN A 18 -7.21 -7.25 -12.99
N VAL A 19 -8.08 -6.54 -12.29
CA VAL A 19 -7.81 -5.25 -11.67
C VAL A 19 -7.93 -5.40 -10.16
N LEU A 20 -6.82 -5.27 -9.46
CA LEU A 20 -6.77 -5.33 -8.00
C LEU A 20 -6.82 -3.91 -7.40
N MET A 21 -7.87 -3.61 -6.65
CA MET A 21 -8.00 -2.39 -5.85
C MET A 21 -7.28 -2.60 -4.52
N PHE A 22 -5.98 -2.31 -4.52
CA PHE A 22 -5.10 -2.51 -3.36
C PHE A 22 -5.03 -1.28 -2.45
N GLY A 23 -4.92 -0.09 -3.04
CA GLY A 23 -4.84 1.16 -2.28
C GLY A 23 -6.20 1.59 -1.74
N VAL A 24 -6.24 2.00 -0.47
CA VAL A 24 -7.44 2.52 0.18
C VAL A 24 -7.55 4.03 -0.02
N GLY A 25 -8.71 4.51 -0.43
CA GLY A 25 -9.08 5.91 -0.44
C GLY A 25 -9.92 6.32 0.78
N PRO A 26 -10.29 7.59 0.91
CA PRO A 26 -11.27 8.02 1.89
C PRO A 26 -12.58 7.23 1.72
N GLN A 27 -13.28 7.00 2.84
CA GLN A 27 -14.49 6.18 2.84
C GLN A 27 -15.57 6.71 1.89
N GLU A 28 -15.70 8.03 1.79
CA GLU A 28 -16.69 8.70 0.93
C GLU A 28 -16.23 8.83 -0.53
N ALA A 29 -14.98 8.47 -0.83
CA ALA A 29 -14.46 8.61 -2.18
C ALA A 29 -15.01 7.52 -3.09
N HIS A 30 -15.47 7.90 -4.26
CA HIS A 30 -15.98 7.01 -5.28
C HIS A 30 -15.55 7.45 -6.67
N PHE A 31 -15.63 6.57 -7.64
CA PHE A 31 -15.51 6.88 -9.06
C PHE A 31 -16.60 6.16 -9.86
N GLU A 32 -16.98 6.75 -10.95
CA GLU A 32 -17.97 6.16 -11.87
C GLU A 32 -17.29 5.10 -12.74
N MET A 33 -18.00 4.01 -12.97
CA MET A 33 -17.51 2.88 -13.75
C MET A 33 -18.57 2.45 -14.75
N ASN A 34 -18.19 2.35 -16.02
CA ASN A 34 -19.10 1.84 -17.05
C ASN A 34 -19.21 0.32 -16.95
N THR A 35 -20.36 -0.18 -16.54
CA THR A 35 -20.62 -1.61 -16.38
C THR A 35 -20.56 -2.37 -17.71
N TYR A 36 -20.88 -1.71 -18.84
CA TYR A 36 -20.75 -2.32 -20.16
C TYR A 36 -19.28 -2.59 -20.52
N ASP A 37 -18.36 -1.72 -20.10
CA ASP A 37 -16.94 -1.96 -20.32
C ASP A 37 -16.43 -3.15 -19.54
N ILE A 38 -16.92 -3.38 -18.31
CA ILE A 38 -16.61 -4.58 -17.54
C ILE A 38 -17.06 -5.83 -18.28
N TYR A 39 -18.30 -5.82 -18.76
CA TYR A 39 -18.86 -6.92 -19.54
C TYR A 39 -18.09 -7.16 -20.84
N LYS A 40 -17.94 -6.11 -21.67
CA LYS A 40 -17.29 -6.19 -23.00
C LYS A 40 -15.83 -6.64 -22.91
N LYS A 41 -15.12 -6.19 -21.88
CA LYS A 41 -13.71 -6.54 -21.65
C LYS A 41 -13.55 -7.81 -20.81
N GLN A 42 -14.63 -8.36 -20.26
CA GLN A 42 -14.58 -9.53 -19.36
C GLN A 42 -13.59 -9.30 -18.20
N LEU A 43 -13.74 -8.16 -17.52
CA LEU A 43 -12.84 -7.79 -16.43
C LEU A 43 -13.18 -8.51 -15.13
N THR A 44 -12.15 -8.88 -14.38
CA THR A 44 -12.27 -9.26 -12.97
C THR A 44 -11.80 -8.09 -12.12
N ILE A 45 -12.67 -7.54 -11.27
CA ILE A 45 -12.32 -6.45 -10.35
C ILE A 45 -12.41 -6.99 -8.93
N GLN A 46 -11.32 -6.89 -8.19
CA GLN A 46 -11.20 -7.44 -6.84
C GLN A 46 -10.60 -6.42 -5.89
N GLY A 47 -11.13 -6.35 -4.67
CA GLY A 47 -10.53 -5.60 -3.58
C GLY A 47 -9.52 -6.43 -2.79
N SER A 48 -8.60 -5.73 -2.13
CA SER A 48 -7.71 -6.31 -1.13
C SER A 48 -7.90 -5.56 0.18
N PHE A 49 -8.11 -6.30 1.26
CA PHE A 49 -8.34 -5.72 2.59
C PHE A 49 -7.22 -6.13 3.54
N ILE A 50 -6.44 -5.16 3.96
CA ILE A 50 -5.35 -5.28 4.96
C ILE A 50 -4.44 -6.51 4.73
N ASN A 51 -4.03 -7.18 5.81
CA ASN A 51 -3.07 -8.29 5.82
C ASN A 51 -3.70 -9.55 6.44
N PRO A 52 -4.70 -10.19 5.80
CA PRO A 52 -5.42 -11.29 6.42
C PRO A 52 -4.46 -12.47 6.68
N LEU A 53 -4.20 -12.73 7.96
CA LEU A 53 -3.43 -13.86 8.48
C LEU A 53 -1.95 -13.96 7.99
N THR A 54 -1.44 -12.98 7.23
CA THR A 54 -0.09 -13.02 6.64
C THR A 54 1.03 -12.52 7.55
N PHE A 55 0.70 -11.97 8.72
CA PHE A 55 1.69 -11.37 9.62
C PHE A 55 2.71 -12.39 10.16
N ARG A 56 2.25 -13.59 10.51
CA ARG A 56 3.14 -14.68 10.96
C ARG A 56 4.09 -15.15 9.86
N ASP A 57 3.60 -15.23 8.63
CA ASP A 57 4.41 -15.61 7.48
C ASP A 57 5.49 -14.58 7.21
N ALA A 58 5.14 -13.29 7.31
CA ALA A 58 6.10 -12.19 7.19
C ALA A 58 7.19 -12.28 8.27
N ILE A 59 6.83 -12.51 9.54
CA ILE A 59 7.79 -12.70 10.63
C ILE A 59 8.71 -13.89 10.33
N SER A 60 8.14 -15.00 9.89
CA SER A 60 8.91 -16.22 9.58
C SER A 60 9.91 -16.00 8.45
N LEU A 61 9.54 -15.26 7.40
CA LEU A 61 10.42 -14.91 6.29
C LEU A 61 11.58 -14.01 6.73
N VAL A 62 11.29 -13.03 7.56
CA VAL A 62 12.28 -12.09 8.11
C VAL A 62 13.26 -12.86 9.04
N SER A 63 12.73 -13.66 9.98
CA SER A 63 13.53 -14.43 10.94
C SER A 63 14.41 -15.48 10.26
N ALA A 64 13.95 -16.03 9.13
CA ALA A 64 14.73 -16.97 8.32
C ALA A 64 15.83 -16.30 7.47
N GLY A 65 15.98 -14.98 7.55
CA GLY A 65 16.96 -14.23 6.77
C GLY A 65 16.69 -14.21 5.25
N LYS A 66 15.47 -14.60 4.83
CA LYS A 66 15.09 -14.64 3.41
C LYS A 66 14.73 -13.28 2.84
N MET A 67 14.60 -12.27 3.70
CA MET A 67 14.31 -10.89 3.33
C MET A 67 15.28 -9.93 4.01
N ASN A 68 15.98 -9.12 3.21
CA ASN A 68 16.80 -8.04 3.75
C ASN A 68 15.93 -6.79 4.00
N ILE A 69 15.33 -6.72 5.17
CA ILE A 69 14.51 -5.58 5.58
C ILE A 69 15.34 -4.41 6.15
N GLY A 70 16.57 -4.69 6.61
CA GLY A 70 17.45 -3.64 7.15
C GLY A 70 17.71 -2.51 6.17
N GLY A 71 17.85 -2.83 4.88
CA GLY A 71 18.02 -1.85 3.82
C GLY A 71 16.79 -0.96 3.54
N LEU A 72 15.62 -1.30 4.08
CA LEU A 72 14.41 -0.49 3.95
C LEU A 72 14.31 0.59 5.03
N ILE A 73 14.98 0.39 6.17
CA ILE A 73 14.99 1.35 7.28
C ILE A 73 15.97 2.45 6.92
N SER A 74 15.45 3.60 6.55
CA SER A 74 16.25 4.76 6.15
C SER A 74 16.61 5.66 7.34
N HIS A 75 15.80 5.64 8.40
CA HIS A 75 15.96 6.49 9.58
C HIS A 75 15.62 5.75 10.86
N GLU A 76 16.49 5.91 11.87
CA GLU A 76 16.23 5.52 13.25
C GLU A 76 16.08 6.81 14.06
N LEU A 77 14.92 7.00 14.66
CA LEU A 77 14.54 8.23 15.36
C LEU A 77 14.47 7.99 16.87
N GLY A 78 14.83 9.00 17.65
CA GLY A 78 14.48 9.10 19.05
C GLY A 78 13.01 9.53 19.22
N LEU A 79 12.49 9.40 20.46
CA LEU A 79 11.12 9.84 20.77
C LEU A 79 10.94 11.35 20.58
N ASP A 80 11.95 12.14 20.80
CA ASP A 80 11.98 13.60 20.64
C ASP A 80 11.91 14.03 19.16
N GLU A 81 12.32 13.18 18.22
CA GLU A 81 12.30 13.45 16.79
C GLU A 81 10.96 13.10 16.11
N VAL A 82 10.07 12.40 16.82
CA VAL A 82 8.79 11.92 16.25
C VAL A 82 7.93 13.06 15.72
N GLN A 83 7.86 14.19 16.46
CA GLN A 83 7.08 15.33 16.05
C GLN A 83 7.63 15.95 14.76
N ASP A 84 8.93 16.07 14.62
CA ASP A 84 9.58 16.61 13.42
C ASP A 84 9.39 15.69 12.21
N PHE A 85 9.35 14.38 12.44
CA PHE A 85 8.99 13.42 11.42
C PHE A 85 7.54 13.60 10.94
N LEU A 86 6.58 13.70 11.86
CA LEU A 86 5.16 13.89 11.54
C LEU A 86 4.89 15.23 10.83
N ASP A 87 5.64 16.27 11.19
CA ASP A 87 5.61 17.59 10.54
C ASP A 87 6.26 17.59 9.14
N GLY A 88 6.84 16.48 8.73
CA GLY A 88 7.51 16.35 7.43
C GLY A 88 8.81 17.13 7.34
N LYS A 89 9.47 17.47 8.46
CA LYS A 89 10.76 18.18 8.48
C LYS A 89 11.91 17.25 8.14
N ILE A 90 11.81 15.96 8.47
CA ILE A 90 12.81 14.94 8.11
C ILE A 90 12.54 14.47 6.69
N LYS A 91 13.51 14.66 5.79
CA LYS A 91 13.37 14.37 4.36
C LYS A 91 14.05 13.06 3.97
N GLY A 92 13.68 12.53 2.80
CA GLY A 92 14.29 11.33 2.25
C GLY A 92 13.91 10.03 2.98
N VAL A 93 12.83 10.07 3.77
CA VAL A 93 12.39 8.91 4.54
C VAL A 93 11.68 7.91 3.65
N SER A 94 12.21 6.68 3.56
CA SER A 94 11.46 5.55 3.00
C SER A 94 10.78 4.75 4.12
N LYS A 95 11.50 4.46 5.22
CA LYS A 95 10.96 3.84 6.43
C LYS A 95 11.68 4.39 7.65
N ALA A 96 10.95 4.96 8.58
CA ALA A 96 11.46 5.36 9.88
C ALA A 96 11.04 4.35 10.95
N VAL A 97 11.92 4.07 11.89
CA VAL A 97 11.65 3.33 13.12
C VAL A 97 12.03 4.21 14.32
N VAL A 98 11.24 4.13 15.38
CA VAL A 98 11.51 4.87 16.63
C VAL A 98 12.13 3.91 17.62
N LYS A 99 13.33 4.23 18.14
CA LYS A 99 13.95 3.51 19.24
C LYS A 99 13.38 4.01 20.56
N ILE A 100 12.83 3.10 21.36
CA ILE A 100 12.25 3.38 22.66
C ILE A 100 13.16 2.74 23.71
N GLY A 101 13.89 3.60 24.43
CA GLY A 101 14.88 3.16 25.41
C GLY A 101 16.24 2.79 24.79
N GLU A 102 17.26 2.73 25.64
CA GLU A 102 18.59 2.20 25.28
C GLU A 102 18.57 0.67 25.22
#